data_c16fb8c532ced9292305110ae468f577
#
_entry.id   c16fb8c532ced9292305110ae468f577
#
_cell.length_a   1.000
_cell.length_b   1.000
_cell.length_c   1.000
_cell.angle_alpha   90.00
_cell.angle_beta   90.00
_cell.angle_gamma   90.00
#
_symmetry.space_group_name_H-M   'P 1'
#
loop_
_entity.id
_entity.type
_entity.pdbx_description
1 polymer ?
#
loop_
_entity_poly.entity_id
_entity_poly.type
_entity_poly.pdbx_seq_one_letter_code
_entity_poly.pdbx_strand_id
1 'polypeptide(L)'
;MKELRVLIASGATGGTSSGSMGKYFHLKDFGEALTKFNIDYKLVRETDYIVGFPTKQISKLISGKKKFKKLIADFKPDAVLVDRQSYFGLEIIKSGIPLFVILRGHHWSELEFAKETIYKDRFMRKIVDIRSKIAEKVFAGATAILPICSYLIDIVKEHHPQQSIEVFVEGVDDARWYKQDGMQLKHPCVGLLQDANWWKKTREMLTLEKVIERMPEINFYWVGDGQYKDKILSVLEKFDNFHWLGSLQYPDKVREYLTEIDVYALITGMDLAPLSLKEAQLMEKPVVATNVGGNPEMMVDGKTGFLVEEGNADDLFEKLTILFENKEMSVENGSNGRKFIEENFSMDASAKNFIRILDTYVKPFIKKY
;
A
#
# COMPACT_ATOMS: atom_id res chain seq x y z
N MET A 1 -30.42 -2.28 -16.94
CA MET A 1 -29.19 -1.46 -17.16
C MET A 1 -28.08 -2.44 -17.55
N LYS A 2 -27.24 -2.10 -18.52
CA LYS A 2 -26.08 -2.95 -18.87
C LYS A 2 -25.16 -2.99 -17.66
N GLU A 3 -24.75 -4.18 -17.26
CA GLU A 3 -23.76 -4.40 -16.20
C GLU A 3 -22.40 -3.86 -16.64
N LEU A 4 -21.76 -3.01 -15.83
CA LEU A 4 -20.44 -2.47 -16.11
C LEU A 4 -19.40 -3.60 -15.97
N ARG A 5 -18.42 -3.65 -16.89
CA ARG A 5 -17.35 -4.64 -16.90
C ARG A 5 -16.01 -3.97 -16.70
N VAL A 6 -15.30 -4.35 -15.65
CA VAL A 6 -13.98 -3.82 -15.32
C VAL A 6 -12.92 -4.90 -15.52
N LEU A 7 -11.98 -4.66 -16.41
CA LEU A 7 -10.79 -5.48 -16.52
C LEU A 7 -9.73 -4.97 -15.55
N ILE A 8 -9.33 -5.80 -14.58
CA ILE A 8 -8.28 -5.49 -13.63
C ILE A 8 -7.02 -6.23 -14.08
N ALA A 9 -5.90 -5.51 -14.25
CA ALA A 9 -4.66 -6.11 -14.68
C ALA A 9 -3.55 -5.89 -13.64
N SER A 10 -3.06 -7.00 -13.09
CA SER A 10 -1.97 -6.99 -12.11
C SER A 10 -0.62 -7.13 -12.80
N GLY A 11 0.31 -6.26 -12.45
CA GLY A 11 1.71 -6.34 -12.84
C GLY A 11 2.52 -7.41 -12.09
N ALA A 12 1.87 -8.25 -11.27
CA ALA A 12 2.55 -9.31 -10.53
C ALA A 12 3.30 -10.24 -11.48
N THR A 13 4.61 -10.34 -11.30
CA THR A 13 5.44 -11.33 -11.99
C THR A 13 5.25 -12.68 -11.30
N GLY A 14 5.19 -13.78 -12.07
CA GLY A 14 4.99 -15.14 -11.54
C GLY A 14 6.15 -15.72 -10.71
N GLY A 15 6.90 -14.85 -10.02
CA GLY A 15 7.95 -15.24 -9.07
C GLY A 15 7.38 -15.48 -7.67
N THR A 16 8.05 -16.33 -6.92
CA THR A 16 7.72 -16.74 -5.55
C THR A 16 7.93 -15.64 -4.49
N SER A 17 8.18 -14.38 -4.87
CA SER A 17 8.31 -13.28 -3.90
C SER A 17 6.95 -12.96 -3.28
N SER A 18 6.85 -13.05 -1.97
CA SER A 18 5.63 -12.84 -1.18
C SER A 18 4.91 -11.53 -1.50
N GLY A 19 5.63 -10.43 -1.73
CA GLY A 19 5.04 -9.13 -2.05
C GLY A 19 4.33 -9.03 -3.40
N SER A 20 4.73 -9.83 -4.41
CA SER A 20 4.06 -9.86 -5.72
C SER A 20 2.73 -10.61 -5.67
N MET A 21 2.65 -11.67 -4.87
CA MET A 21 1.42 -12.44 -4.68
C MET A 21 0.40 -11.65 -3.83
N GLY A 22 0.85 -10.94 -2.81
CA GLY A 22 -0.02 -10.09 -1.97
C GLY A 22 -0.82 -9.08 -2.79
N LYS A 23 -0.15 -8.35 -3.71
CA LYS A 23 -0.81 -7.38 -4.60
C LYS A 23 -1.88 -8.02 -5.50
N TYR A 24 -1.63 -9.23 -6.01
CA TYR A 24 -2.60 -9.94 -6.83
C TYR A 24 -3.84 -10.33 -6.02
N PHE A 25 -3.67 -10.86 -4.82
CA PHE A 25 -4.79 -11.20 -3.95
C PHE A 25 -5.57 -9.97 -3.50
N HIS A 26 -4.89 -8.89 -3.18
CA HIS A 26 -5.54 -7.61 -2.87
C HIS A 26 -6.44 -7.11 -4.01
N LEU A 27 -5.96 -7.18 -5.27
CA LEU A 27 -6.78 -6.82 -6.43
C LEU A 27 -7.92 -7.83 -6.68
N LYS A 28 -7.76 -9.08 -6.28
CA LYS A 28 -8.82 -10.08 -6.31
C LYS A 28 -9.93 -9.74 -5.31
N ASP A 29 -9.56 -9.49 -4.05
CA ASP A 29 -10.49 -9.11 -2.99
C ASP A 29 -11.24 -7.81 -3.36
N PHE A 30 -10.54 -6.84 -3.95
CA PHE A 30 -11.15 -5.63 -4.50
C PHE A 30 -12.14 -5.94 -5.64
N GLY A 31 -11.79 -6.82 -6.58
CA GLY A 31 -12.68 -7.25 -7.66
C GLY A 31 -13.94 -7.95 -7.12
N GLU A 32 -13.78 -8.80 -6.10
CA GLU A 32 -14.90 -9.45 -5.42
C GLU A 32 -15.82 -8.42 -4.75
N ALA A 33 -15.26 -7.36 -4.14
CA ALA A 33 -16.06 -6.27 -3.58
C ALA A 33 -16.86 -5.52 -4.66
N LEU A 34 -16.32 -5.32 -5.88
CA LEU A 34 -17.05 -4.68 -6.97
C LEU A 34 -18.32 -5.48 -7.38
N THR A 35 -18.29 -6.82 -7.28
CA THR A 35 -19.47 -7.65 -7.63
C THR A 35 -20.65 -7.40 -6.72
N LYS A 36 -20.44 -7.02 -5.46
CA LYS A 36 -21.51 -6.63 -4.54
C LYS A 36 -22.31 -5.41 -5.02
N PHE A 37 -21.73 -4.63 -5.93
CA PHE A 37 -22.32 -3.43 -6.52
C PHE A 37 -22.71 -3.61 -7.99
N ASN A 38 -22.94 -4.85 -8.45
CA ASN A 38 -23.32 -5.20 -9.82
C ASN A 38 -22.32 -4.75 -10.89
N ILE A 39 -21.02 -4.81 -10.58
CA ILE A 39 -19.92 -4.64 -11.53
C ILE A 39 -19.28 -5.99 -11.78
N ASP A 40 -19.33 -6.45 -13.04
CA ASP A 40 -18.59 -7.64 -13.48
C ASP A 40 -17.10 -7.31 -13.58
N TYR A 41 -16.23 -8.19 -13.08
CA TYR A 41 -14.79 -7.99 -13.18
C TYR A 41 -14.06 -9.20 -13.72
N LYS A 42 -12.93 -8.94 -14.34
CA LYS A 42 -11.97 -9.96 -14.71
C LYS A 42 -10.57 -9.56 -14.29
N LEU A 43 -9.96 -10.34 -13.41
CA LEU A 43 -8.58 -10.14 -12.98
C LEU A 43 -7.63 -10.95 -13.87
N VAL A 44 -6.59 -10.28 -14.39
CA VAL A 44 -5.56 -10.91 -15.22
C VAL A 44 -4.15 -10.50 -14.76
N ARG A 45 -3.17 -11.32 -15.11
CA ARG A 45 -1.76 -10.92 -15.03
C ARG A 45 -1.33 -10.33 -16.37
N GLU A 46 -0.81 -9.11 -16.36
CA GLU A 46 -0.38 -8.42 -17.58
C GLU A 46 0.58 -9.26 -18.44
N THR A 47 1.53 -9.93 -17.78
CA THR A 47 2.59 -10.73 -18.41
C THR A 47 2.10 -12.01 -19.10
N ASP A 48 0.83 -12.39 -18.91
CA ASP A 48 0.23 -13.52 -19.64
C ASP A 48 -0.27 -13.08 -21.03
N TYR A 49 -0.42 -11.77 -21.24
CA TYR A 49 -0.93 -11.16 -22.47
C TYR A 49 0.11 -10.31 -23.18
N ILE A 50 0.65 -9.30 -22.50
CA ILE A 50 1.63 -8.37 -23.08
C ILE A 50 2.93 -8.44 -22.28
N VAL A 51 4.01 -8.76 -22.97
CA VAL A 51 5.36 -8.64 -22.43
C VAL A 51 6.10 -7.54 -23.18
N GLY A 52 6.80 -6.69 -22.43
CA GLY A 52 7.59 -5.62 -23.01
C GLY A 52 9.04 -6.02 -23.29
N PHE A 53 9.69 -5.28 -24.17
CA PHE A 53 11.14 -5.37 -24.37
C PHE A 53 11.89 -4.59 -23.27
N PRO A 54 13.02 -5.10 -22.77
CA PRO A 54 13.63 -6.39 -23.09
C PRO A 54 12.95 -7.54 -22.32
N THR A 55 12.79 -8.67 -23.01
CA THR A 55 12.25 -9.89 -22.42
C THR A 55 12.98 -11.11 -22.92
N LYS A 56 13.16 -12.10 -22.05
CA LYS A 56 13.64 -13.44 -22.44
C LYS A 56 12.53 -14.30 -23.09
N GLN A 57 11.28 -13.81 -23.08
CA GLN A 57 10.10 -14.54 -23.56
C GLN A 57 9.70 -14.07 -24.97
N ILE A 58 10.58 -14.24 -25.96
CA ILE A 58 10.39 -13.74 -27.33
C ILE A 58 9.10 -14.28 -27.98
N SER A 59 8.76 -15.55 -27.73
CA SER A 59 7.51 -16.14 -28.23
C SER A 59 6.26 -15.40 -27.75
N LYS A 60 6.29 -14.83 -26.55
CA LYS A 60 5.18 -14.03 -26.00
C LYS A 60 5.06 -12.65 -26.65
N LEU A 61 6.10 -12.10 -27.27
CA LEU A 61 6.00 -10.83 -28.01
C LEU A 61 5.04 -10.95 -29.19
N ILE A 62 5.03 -12.11 -29.85
CA ILE A 62 4.18 -12.38 -31.04
C ILE A 62 2.80 -12.88 -30.60
N SER A 63 2.76 -13.89 -29.73
CA SER A 63 1.50 -14.52 -29.30
C SER A 63 0.68 -13.62 -28.34
N GLY A 64 1.32 -12.75 -27.60
CA GLY A 64 0.69 -11.92 -26.58
C GLY A 64 -0.34 -10.95 -27.14
N LYS A 65 -0.02 -10.27 -28.25
CA LYS A 65 -0.96 -9.35 -28.91
C LYS A 65 -2.24 -10.04 -29.40
N LYS A 66 -2.15 -11.29 -29.88
CA LYS A 66 -3.32 -12.08 -30.29
C LYS A 66 -4.17 -12.45 -29.08
N LYS A 67 -3.53 -12.88 -27.98
CA LYS A 67 -4.22 -13.17 -26.72
C LYS A 67 -4.89 -11.94 -26.14
N PHE A 68 -4.20 -10.79 -26.17
CA PHE A 68 -4.75 -9.51 -25.71
C PHE A 68 -6.00 -9.12 -26.51
N LYS A 69 -5.92 -9.13 -27.85
CA LYS A 69 -7.09 -8.83 -28.70
C LYS A 69 -8.26 -9.76 -28.40
N LYS A 70 -7.98 -11.05 -28.19
CA LYS A 70 -9.02 -12.02 -27.81
C LYS A 70 -9.62 -11.68 -26.42
N LEU A 71 -8.78 -11.35 -25.42
CA LEU A 71 -9.25 -10.94 -24.10
C LEU A 71 -10.24 -9.77 -24.19
N ILE A 72 -9.88 -8.71 -24.93
CA ILE A 72 -10.73 -7.52 -25.11
C ILE A 72 -12.03 -7.87 -25.87
N ALA A 73 -11.95 -8.68 -26.92
CA ALA A 73 -13.11 -9.09 -27.72
C ALA A 73 -14.08 -9.97 -26.92
N ASP A 74 -13.56 -10.89 -26.11
CA ASP A 74 -14.37 -11.83 -25.31
C ASP A 74 -15.00 -11.14 -24.09
N PHE A 75 -14.23 -10.36 -23.33
CA PHE A 75 -14.71 -9.73 -22.09
C PHE A 75 -15.42 -8.40 -22.34
N LYS A 76 -15.04 -7.65 -23.38
CA LYS A 76 -15.59 -6.33 -23.74
C LYS A 76 -15.67 -5.37 -22.54
N PRO A 77 -14.50 -5.03 -21.93
CA PRO A 77 -14.50 -4.18 -20.76
C PRO A 77 -14.95 -2.75 -21.09
N ASP A 78 -15.72 -2.16 -20.18
CA ASP A 78 -16.10 -0.76 -20.24
C ASP A 78 -15.03 0.14 -19.64
N ALA A 79 -14.17 -0.42 -18.77
CA ALA A 79 -13.02 0.25 -18.17
C ALA A 79 -11.89 -0.76 -17.84
N VAL A 80 -10.66 -0.27 -17.75
CA VAL A 80 -9.50 -1.05 -17.35
C VAL A 80 -8.77 -0.37 -16.19
N LEU A 81 -8.51 -1.13 -15.13
CA LEU A 81 -7.71 -0.73 -13.98
C LEU A 81 -6.39 -1.48 -13.98
N VAL A 82 -5.27 -0.77 -13.93
CA VAL A 82 -3.92 -1.37 -13.88
C VAL A 82 -3.18 -0.93 -12.63
N ASP A 83 -2.40 -1.82 -12.04
CA ASP A 83 -1.54 -1.52 -10.88
C ASP A 83 -0.09 -1.18 -11.28
N ARG A 84 0.19 -1.10 -12.59
CA ARG A 84 1.50 -0.75 -13.14
C ARG A 84 1.40 0.02 -14.45
N GLN A 85 2.42 0.82 -14.69
CA GLN A 85 2.63 1.59 -15.91
C GLN A 85 3.43 0.76 -16.90
N SER A 86 2.77 -0.10 -17.65
CA SER A 86 3.41 -1.12 -18.49
C SER A 86 2.99 -1.06 -19.96
N TYR A 87 3.57 -1.92 -20.77
CA TYR A 87 3.14 -2.14 -22.16
C TYR A 87 1.67 -2.57 -22.27
N PHE A 88 1.11 -3.22 -21.25
CA PHE A 88 -0.31 -3.56 -21.22
C PHE A 88 -1.17 -2.30 -21.25
N GLY A 89 -0.85 -1.31 -20.40
CA GLY A 89 -1.52 -0.01 -20.42
C GLY A 89 -1.46 0.70 -21.77
N LEU A 90 -0.30 0.64 -22.47
CA LEU A 90 -0.19 1.22 -23.82
C LEU A 90 -1.13 0.54 -24.83
N GLU A 91 -1.31 -0.77 -24.76
CA GLU A 91 -2.23 -1.47 -25.67
C GLU A 91 -3.71 -1.16 -25.33
N ILE A 92 -4.03 -0.90 -24.06
CA ILE A 92 -5.36 -0.40 -23.65
C ILE A 92 -5.62 1.00 -24.22
N ILE A 93 -4.67 1.93 -24.08
CA ILE A 93 -4.78 3.29 -24.66
C ILE A 93 -5.08 3.21 -26.17
N LYS A 94 -4.36 2.34 -26.91
CA LYS A 94 -4.60 2.15 -28.35
C LYS A 94 -5.97 1.57 -28.66
N SER A 95 -6.59 0.87 -27.73
CA SER A 95 -7.93 0.29 -27.93
C SER A 95 -9.05 1.29 -27.69
N GLY A 96 -8.74 2.49 -27.17
CA GLY A 96 -9.71 3.53 -26.84
C GLY A 96 -10.58 3.24 -25.61
N ILE A 97 -10.22 2.19 -24.84
CA ILE A 97 -10.94 1.85 -23.60
C ILE A 97 -10.43 2.74 -22.46
N PRO A 98 -11.30 3.32 -21.61
CA PRO A 98 -10.91 4.10 -20.46
C PRO A 98 -9.90 3.35 -19.57
N LEU A 99 -8.73 3.96 -19.32
CA LEU A 99 -7.64 3.40 -18.54
C LEU A 99 -7.47 4.15 -17.23
N PHE A 100 -7.51 3.44 -16.12
CA PHE A 100 -7.22 3.93 -14.77
C PHE A 100 -5.92 3.29 -14.27
N VAL A 101 -5.01 4.12 -13.76
CA VAL A 101 -3.66 3.67 -13.37
C VAL A 101 -3.45 3.92 -11.89
N ILE A 102 -3.39 2.85 -11.08
CA ILE A 102 -3.08 2.97 -9.65
C ILE A 102 -1.61 3.37 -9.48
N LEU A 103 -1.36 4.40 -8.67
CA LEU A 103 -0.02 4.84 -8.29
C LEU A 103 0.20 4.55 -6.80
N ARG A 104 0.98 3.48 -6.51
CA ARG A 104 1.22 2.98 -5.15
C ARG A 104 2.52 3.49 -4.52
N GLY A 105 3.29 4.32 -5.23
CA GLY A 105 4.58 4.80 -4.77
C GLY A 105 4.99 6.09 -5.47
N HIS A 106 6.05 6.70 -4.97
CA HIS A 106 6.66 7.85 -5.62
C HIS A 106 7.51 7.38 -6.81
N HIS A 107 6.81 7.02 -7.92
CA HIS A 107 7.37 6.37 -9.11
C HIS A 107 8.70 6.99 -9.58
N TRP A 108 8.77 8.30 -9.65
CA TRP A 108 9.95 9.02 -10.16
C TRP A 108 11.15 8.89 -9.22
N SER A 109 10.97 9.12 -7.92
CA SER A 109 12.03 8.93 -6.91
C SER A 109 12.48 7.47 -6.81
N GLU A 110 11.55 6.52 -6.93
CA GLU A 110 11.86 5.09 -6.93
C GLU A 110 12.74 4.70 -8.13
N LEU A 111 12.48 5.28 -9.30
CA LEU A 111 13.28 5.04 -10.50
C LEU A 111 14.71 5.59 -10.33
N GLU A 112 14.88 6.80 -9.83
CA GLU A 112 16.21 7.39 -9.61
C GLU A 112 16.98 6.58 -8.56
N PHE A 113 16.35 6.24 -7.44
CA PHE A 113 16.95 5.36 -6.43
C PHE A 113 17.36 3.99 -7.02
N ALA A 114 16.51 3.40 -7.84
CA ALA A 114 16.81 2.12 -8.48
C ALA A 114 18.01 2.21 -9.44
N LYS A 115 18.19 3.33 -10.16
CA LYS A 115 19.34 3.57 -11.01
C LYS A 115 20.64 3.70 -10.20
N GLU A 116 20.59 4.30 -9.02
CA GLU A 116 21.73 4.50 -8.15
C GLU A 116 22.16 3.26 -7.38
N THR A 117 21.19 2.42 -7.01
CA THR A 117 21.43 1.29 -6.10
C THR A 117 21.41 -0.07 -6.78
N ILE A 118 20.36 -0.36 -7.55
CA ILE A 118 20.09 -1.70 -8.11
C ILE A 118 20.65 -1.83 -9.53
N TYR A 119 20.42 -0.82 -10.38
CA TYR A 119 20.74 -0.86 -11.81
C TYR A 119 21.97 -0.01 -12.14
N LYS A 120 23.10 -0.32 -11.51
CA LYS A 120 24.37 0.41 -11.70
C LYS A 120 25.01 0.21 -13.07
N ASP A 121 24.74 -0.91 -13.72
CA ASP A 121 25.26 -1.24 -15.04
C ASP A 121 24.60 -0.38 -16.13
N ARG A 122 25.40 0.06 -17.13
CA ARG A 122 24.94 0.94 -18.22
C ARG A 122 23.81 0.32 -19.06
N PHE A 123 23.84 -0.99 -19.26
CA PHE A 123 22.80 -1.70 -20.03
C PHE A 123 21.48 -1.74 -19.23
N MET A 124 21.56 -2.07 -17.95
CA MET A 124 20.39 -2.09 -17.08
C MET A 124 19.77 -0.70 -16.92
N ARG A 125 20.56 0.36 -16.82
CA ARG A 125 20.06 1.75 -16.82
C ARG A 125 19.25 2.08 -18.07
N LYS A 126 19.72 1.69 -19.27
CA LYS A 126 18.95 1.87 -20.51
C LYS A 126 17.61 1.14 -20.49
N ILE A 127 17.53 -0.03 -19.84
CA ILE A 127 16.29 -0.76 -19.66
C ILE A 127 15.32 0.04 -18.76
N VAL A 128 15.83 0.59 -17.66
CA VAL A 128 15.04 1.44 -16.75
C VAL A 128 14.55 2.67 -17.50
N ASP A 129 15.38 3.33 -18.32
CA ASP A 129 14.98 4.49 -19.11
C ASP A 129 13.89 4.17 -20.13
N ILE A 130 13.96 2.99 -20.78
CA ILE A 130 12.89 2.53 -21.67
C ILE A 130 11.59 2.32 -20.90
N ARG A 131 11.65 1.69 -19.73
CA ARG A 131 10.48 1.46 -18.88
C ARG A 131 9.89 2.76 -18.36
N SER A 132 10.75 3.72 -17.98
CA SER A 132 10.34 5.07 -17.59
C SER A 132 9.57 5.75 -18.72
N LYS A 133 10.11 5.77 -19.94
CA LYS A 133 9.42 6.36 -21.11
C LYS A 133 8.07 5.70 -21.42
N ILE A 134 7.92 4.42 -21.11
CA ILE A 134 6.65 3.71 -21.28
C ILE A 134 5.68 4.13 -20.18
N ALA A 135 6.15 4.22 -18.94
CA ALA A 135 5.33 4.69 -17.82
C ALA A 135 4.80 6.10 -18.06
N GLU A 136 5.66 7.02 -18.53
CA GLU A 136 5.27 8.39 -18.90
C GLU A 136 4.15 8.42 -19.97
N LYS A 137 4.27 7.55 -21.00
CA LYS A 137 3.22 7.43 -22.03
C LYS A 137 1.92 6.86 -21.49
N VAL A 138 2.01 5.94 -20.53
CA VAL A 138 0.83 5.35 -19.88
C VAL A 138 0.15 6.38 -19.00
N PHE A 139 0.90 7.14 -18.20
CA PHE A 139 0.34 8.22 -17.40
C PHE A 139 -0.32 9.30 -18.28
N ALA A 140 0.36 9.76 -19.33
CA ALA A 140 -0.16 10.78 -20.23
C ALA A 140 -1.40 10.32 -21.01
N GLY A 141 -1.55 9.03 -21.28
CA GLY A 141 -2.70 8.46 -22.01
C GLY A 141 -3.77 7.86 -21.12
N ALA A 142 -3.60 7.86 -19.80
CA ALA A 142 -4.61 7.37 -18.87
C ALA A 142 -5.85 8.27 -18.83
N THR A 143 -7.01 7.70 -18.58
CA THR A 143 -8.24 8.47 -18.30
C THR A 143 -8.12 9.21 -16.98
N ALA A 144 -7.55 8.56 -15.96
CA ALA A 144 -7.13 9.18 -14.72
C ALA A 144 -5.96 8.39 -14.08
N ILE A 145 -5.10 9.11 -13.37
CA ILE A 145 -4.10 8.54 -12.47
C ILE A 145 -4.70 8.45 -11.09
N LEU A 146 -4.53 7.31 -10.44
CA LEU A 146 -5.15 6.98 -9.17
C LEU A 146 -4.10 6.79 -8.06
N PRO A 147 -3.56 7.87 -7.46
CA PRO A 147 -2.69 7.77 -6.30
C PRO A 147 -3.45 7.18 -5.10
N ILE A 148 -2.74 6.39 -4.26
CA ILE A 148 -3.34 5.74 -3.07
C ILE A 148 -3.47 6.65 -1.85
N CYS A 149 -2.95 7.88 -1.92
CA CYS A 149 -3.10 8.92 -0.90
C CYS A 149 -2.94 10.30 -1.54
N SER A 150 -3.48 11.33 -0.89
CA SER A 150 -3.43 12.70 -1.42
C SER A 150 -2.02 13.29 -1.44
N TYR A 151 -1.11 12.81 -0.57
CA TYR A 151 0.31 13.19 -0.62
C TYR A 151 0.93 13.03 -2.03
N LEU A 152 0.49 12.06 -2.79
CA LEU A 152 1.00 11.82 -4.15
C LEU A 152 0.40 12.75 -5.22
N ILE A 153 -0.67 13.50 -4.93
CA ILE A 153 -1.37 14.34 -5.92
C ILE A 153 -0.43 15.42 -6.49
N ASP A 154 0.26 16.15 -5.61
CA ASP A 154 1.13 17.24 -6.04
C ASP A 154 2.34 16.72 -6.81
N ILE A 155 2.85 15.54 -6.43
CA ILE A 155 3.91 14.84 -7.16
C ILE A 155 3.44 14.46 -8.58
N VAL A 156 2.21 13.96 -8.72
CA VAL A 156 1.64 13.64 -10.05
C VAL A 156 1.46 14.92 -10.86
N LYS A 157 0.96 16.01 -10.26
CA LYS A 157 0.77 17.30 -10.94
C LYS A 157 2.08 17.90 -11.42
N GLU A 158 3.18 17.74 -10.69
CA GLU A 158 4.51 18.19 -11.10
C GLU A 158 4.93 17.54 -12.43
N HIS A 159 4.67 16.23 -12.60
CA HIS A 159 5.06 15.49 -13.79
C HIS A 159 3.99 15.46 -14.89
N HIS A 160 2.72 15.50 -14.53
CA HIS A 160 1.56 15.40 -15.42
C HIS A 160 0.47 16.43 -15.07
N PRO A 161 0.74 17.75 -15.24
CA PRO A 161 -0.16 18.83 -14.76
C PRO A 161 -1.54 18.85 -15.43
N GLN A 162 -1.68 18.24 -16.60
CA GLN A 162 -2.94 18.21 -17.36
C GLN A 162 -3.75 16.93 -17.13
N GLN A 163 -3.22 15.99 -16.32
CA GLN A 163 -3.85 14.70 -16.14
C GLN A 163 -4.94 14.75 -15.07
N SER A 164 -6.03 14.03 -15.31
CA SER A 164 -7.05 13.80 -14.28
C SER A 164 -6.49 12.94 -13.15
N ILE A 165 -6.71 13.35 -11.92
CA ILE A 165 -6.19 12.67 -10.72
C ILE A 165 -7.35 12.46 -9.75
N GLU A 166 -7.52 11.21 -9.29
CA GLU A 166 -8.50 10.83 -8.29
C GLU A 166 -7.83 9.91 -7.26
N VAL A 167 -8.03 10.15 -5.98
CA VAL A 167 -7.46 9.27 -4.95
C VAL A 167 -8.18 7.92 -4.98
N PHE A 168 -7.38 6.86 -5.10
CA PHE A 168 -7.83 5.48 -4.98
C PHE A 168 -7.72 5.01 -3.54
N VAL A 169 -8.84 4.72 -2.91
CA VAL A 169 -8.85 4.14 -1.57
C VAL A 169 -8.31 2.71 -1.63
N GLU A 170 -7.09 2.49 -1.13
CA GLU A 170 -6.53 1.15 -1.02
C GLU A 170 -7.15 0.42 0.17
N GLY A 171 -8.13 -0.44 -0.12
CA GLY A 171 -8.90 -1.16 0.89
C GLY A 171 -8.10 -2.23 1.63
N VAL A 172 -8.61 -2.64 2.77
CA VAL A 172 -8.17 -3.81 3.54
C VAL A 172 -9.36 -4.73 3.76
N ASP A 173 -9.12 -6.05 3.76
CA ASP A 173 -10.16 -7.02 4.11
C ASP A 173 -10.34 -7.03 5.63
N ASP A 174 -11.33 -6.27 6.10
CA ASP A 174 -11.63 -6.07 7.51
C ASP A 174 -12.08 -7.36 8.20
N ALA A 175 -12.71 -8.28 7.49
CA ALA A 175 -13.13 -9.57 8.04
C ALA A 175 -11.98 -10.49 8.46
N ARG A 176 -10.76 -10.24 7.97
CA ARG A 176 -9.56 -11.00 8.37
C ARG A 176 -9.01 -10.60 9.73
N TRP A 177 -9.41 -9.43 10.26
CA TRP A 177 -8.82 -8.84 11.46
C TRP A 177 -9.81 -8.92 12.62
N TYR A 178 -9.66 -9.95 13.45
CA TYR A 178 -10.47 -10.24 14.62
C TYR A 178 -9.59 -10.71 15.77
N LYS A 179 -10.00 -10.43 17.00
CA LYS A 179 -9.28 -10.85 18.19
C LYS A 179 -9.29 -12.37 18.32
N GLN A 180 -8.15 -12.94 18.68
CA GLN A 180 -7.93 -14.37 18.94
C GLN A 180 -6.95 -14.53 20.09
N ASP A 181 -6.47 -15.74 20.36
CA ASP A 181 -5.38 -15.95 21.32
C ASP A 181 -4.13 -15.20 20.83
N GLY A 182 -3.57 -14.38 21.72
CA GLY A 182 -2.39 -13.57 21.43
C GLY A 182 -1.08 -14.33 21.59
N MET A 183 0.02 -13.68 21.23
CA MET A 183 1.37 -14.17 21.53
C MET A 183 1.67 -13.94 23.02
N GLN A 184 2.61 -14.73 23.57
CA GLN A 184 3.08 -14.48 24.93
C GLN A 184 4.12 -13.35 24.93
N LEU A 185 3.69 -12.12 25.19
CA LEU A 185 4.55 -10.94 25.32
C LEU A 185 4.56 -10.44 26.78
N LYS A 186 5.59 -9.70 27.13
CA LYS A 186 5.62 -8.99 28.42
C LYS A 186 4.91 -7.65 28.30
N HIS A 187 4.06 -7.33 29.25
CA HIS A 187 3.30 -6.09 29.32
C HIS A 187 3.81 -5.15 30.43
N PRO A 188 3.56 -3.85 30.31
CA PRO A 188 2.96 -3.17 29.16
C PRO A 188 3.89 -3.14 27.96
N CYS A 189 3.34 -3.08 26.72
CA CYS A 189 4.17 -3.14 25.54
C CYS A 189 3.67 -2.30 24.34
N VAL A 190 4.64 -1.84 23.55
CA VAL A 190 4.48 -1.20 22.23
C VAL A 190 4.87 -2.19 21.15
N GLY A 191 4.02 -2.35 20.16
CA GLY A 191 4.29 -3.16 18.98
C GLY A 191 4.64 -2.31 17.76
N LEU A 192 5.70 -2.71 17.03
CA LEU A 192 6.10 -2.15 15.74
C LEU A 192 6.01 -3.24 14.68
N LEU A 193 5.35 -2.94 13.56
CA LEU A 193 5.21 -3.87 12.43
C LEU A 193 5.57 -3.14 11.14
N GLN A 194 6.84 -3.18 10.78
CA GLN A 194 7.37 -2.52 9.58
C GLN A 194 8.65 -3.16 9.09
N ASP A 195 8.84 -3.17 7.74
CA ASP A 195 10.07 -3.66 7.13
C ASP A 195 11.23 -2.65 7.23
N ALA A 196 12.45 -3.14 7.06
CA ALA A 196 13.69 -2.37 7.05
C ALA A 196 14.38 -2.39 5.66
N ASN A 197 13.61 -2.29 4.58
CA ASN A 197 14.14 -2.37 3.21
C ASN A 197 14.55 -1.02 2.62
N TRP A 198 14.04 0.09 3.15
CA TRP A 198 14.31 1.44 2.67
C TRP A 198 14.87 2.31 3.79
N TRP A 199 16.11 2.81 3.61
CA TRP A 199 16.76 3.57 4.66
C TRP A 199 16.01 4.84 5.06
N LYS A 200 15.46 5.58 4.09
CA LYS A 200 14.65 6.77 4.36
C LYS A 200 13.45 6.45 5.27
N LYS A 201 12.81 5.29 5.07
CA LYS A 201 11.71 4.79 5.90
C LYS A 201 12.21 4.31 7.27
N THR A 202 13.23 3.46 7.26
CA THR A 202 13.69 2.69 8.41
C THR A 202 14.46 3.54 9.43
N ARG A 203 15.23 4.55 8.98
CA ARG A 203 16.07 5.38 9.87
C ARG A 203 15.29 6.05 10.98
N GLU A 204 14.00 6.33 10.76
CA GLU A 204 13.13 6.98 11.73
C GLU A 204 12.94 6.15 13.00
N MET A 205 13.07 4.82 12.90
CA MET A 205 13.06 3.93 14.06
C MET A 205 14.16 4.25 15.08
N LEU A 206 15.24 4.93 14.68
CA LEU A 206 16.30 5.35 15.59
C LEU A 206 15.83 6.41 16.61
N THR A 207 14.74 7.11 16.33
CA THR A 207 14.07 8.01 17.29
C THR A 207 13.64 7.26 18.55
N LEU A 208 13.36 5.95 18.42
CA LEU A 208 12.99 5.09 19.55
C LEU A 208 14.10 4.94 20.59
N GLU A 209 15.37 5.15 20.24
CA GLU A 209 16.50 5.02 21.20
C GLU A 209 16.24 5.83 22.48
N LYS A 210 15.93 7.12 22.33
CA LYS A 210 15.66 8.02 23.47
C LYS A 210 14.33 7.71 24.20
N VAL A 211 13.38 7.14 23.48
CA VAL A 211 12.06 6.79 24.04
C VAL A 211 12.18 5.53 24.88
N ILE A 212 12.84 4.49 24.38
CA ILE A 212 13.05 3.21 25.07
C ILE A 212 13.84 3.43 26.37
N GLU A 213 14.90 4.26 26.32
CA GLU A 213 15.70 4.61 27.51
C GLU A 213 14.85 5.29 28.61
N ARG A 214 13.89 6.11 28.23
CA ARG A 214 13.00 6.85 29.16
C ARG A 214 11.79 6.04 29.64
N MET A 215 11.51 4.91 29.01
CA MET A 215 10.37 4.02 29.32
C MET A 215 10.83 2.60 29.69
N PRO A 216 11.68 2.42 30.73
CA PRO A 216 12.23 1.11 31.05
C PRO A 216 11.20 0.07 31.47
N GLU A 217 10.02 0.51 31.91
CA GLU A 217 8.90 -0.36 32.30
C GLU A 217 8.08 -0.86 31.11
N ILE A 218 8.25 -0.27 29.91
CA ILE A 218 7.50 -0.59 28.69
C ILE A 218 8.37 -1.46 27.80
N ASN A 219 7.84 -2.58 27.35
CA ASN A 219 8.52 -3.45 26.38
C ASN A 219 8.20 -3.00 24.94
N PHE A 220 9.22 -2.99 24.09
CA PHE A 220 9.09 -2.64 22.66
C PHE A 220 9.37 -3.87 21.81
N TYR A 221 8.39 -4.29 21.04
CA TYR A 221 8.50 -5.46 20.16
C TYR A 221 8.51 -5.04 18.70
N TRP A 222 9.57 -5.37 17.98
CA TRP A 222 9.66 -5.11 16.55
C TRP A 222 9.47 -6.40 15.74
N VAL A 223 8.45 -6.39 14.88
CA VAL A 223 8.20 -7.39 13.84
C VAL A 223 8.59 -6.79 12.50
N GLY A 224 9.55 -7.40 11.83
CA GLY A 224 10.05 -6.95 10.54
C GLY A 224 11.46 -7.47 10.25
N ASP A 225 11.87 -7.34 9.00
CA ASP A 225 13.19 -7.69 8.51
C ASP A 225 13.55 -6.80 7.31
N GLY A 226 14.77 -6.86 6.83
CA GLY A 226 15.23 -6.13 5.66
C GLY A 226 16.70 -5.80 5.69
N GLN A 227 17.19 -5.25 4.58
CA GLN A 227 18.62 -4.98 4.40
C GLN A 227 19.23 -3.97 5.40
N TYR A 228 18.42 -3.18 6.07
CA TYR A 228 18.85 -2.19 7.06
C TYR A 228 18.57 -2.62 8.51
N LYS A 229 18.10 -3.84 8.72
CA LYS A 229 17.82 -4.40 10.05
C LYS A 229 18.99 -4.22 11.02
N ASP A 230 20.18 -4.64 10.62
CA ASP A 230 21.36 -4.62 11.50
C ASP A 230 21.75 -3.20 11.95
N LYS A 231 21.41 -2.17 11.15
CA LYS A 231 21.60 -0.77 11.57
C LYS A 231 20.66 -0.34 12.69
N ILE A 232 19.46 -0.90 12.73
CA ILE A 232 18.50 -0.65 13.80
C ILE A 232 18.89 -1.44 15.05
N LEU A 233 19.16 -2.73 14.89
CA LEU A 233 19.51 -3.61 15.99
C LEU A 233 20.80 -3.15 16.70
N SER A 234 21.82 -2.69 15.96
CA SER A 234 23.06 -2.16 16.57
C SER A 234 22.85 -0.99 17.53
N VAL A 235 21.69 -0.31 17.47
CA VAL A 235 21.34 0.82 18.34
C VAL A 235 20.35 0.41 19.42
N LEU A 236 19.35 -0.39 19.06
CA LEU A 236 18.22 -0.66 19.95
C LEU A 236 18.36 -1.93 20.78
N GLU A 237 19.10 -2.94 20.33
CA GLU A 237 19.31 -4.21 21.08
C GLU A 237 20.09 -4.06 22.40
N LYS A 238 20.69 -2.89 22.64
CA LYS A 238 21.36 -2.60 23.93
C LYS A 238 20.39 -2.41 25.10
N PHE A 239 19.10 -2.23 24.81
CA PHE A 239 18.05 -2.04 25.80
C PHE A 239 17.35 -3.37 26.12
N ASP A 240 17.31 -3.75 27.41
CA ASP A 240 16.68 -5.01 27.86
C ASP A 240 15.19 -5.09 27.59
N ASN A 241 14.53 -3.94 27.38
CA ASN A 241 13.12 -3.82 27.06
C ASN A 241 12.82 -3.66 25.56
N PHE A 242 13.82 -3.83 24.69
CA PHE A 242 13.62 -3.91 23.24
C PHE A 242 13.79 -5.36 22.74
N HIS A 243 12.85 -5.82 21.94
CA HIS A 243 12.78 -7.21 21.45
C HIS A 243 12.52 -7.25 19.95
N TRP A 244 13.45 -7.81 19.18
CA TRP A 244 13.23 -8.09 17.77
C TRP A 244 12.69 -9.51 17.59
N LEU A 245 11.52 -9.64 16.92
CA LEU A 245 10.84 -10.93 16.70
C LEU A 245 11.06 -11.49 15.28
N GLY A 246 11.77 -10.77 14.41
CA GLY A 246 11.91 -11.16 13.00
C GLY A 246 10.63 -10.96 12.20
N SER A 247 10.53 -11.65 11.07
CA SER A 247 9.33 -11.66 10.23
C SER A 247 8.33 -12.69 10.72
N LEU A 248 7.05 -12.32 10.78
CA LEU A 248 5.96 -13.23 11.13
C LEU A 248 5.22 -13.72 9.88
N GLN A 249 4.65 -14.93 9.97
CA GLN A 249 3.80 -15.48 8.91
C GLN A 249 2.49 -14.67 8.83
N TYR A 250 2.24 -14.11 7.67
CA TYR A 250 1.04 -13.33 7.38
C TYR A 250 -0.09 -14.24 6.87
N PRO A 251 -1.36 -14.02 7.26
CA PRO A 251 -1.82 -13.03 8.24
C PRO A 251 -1.87 -13.53 9.69
N ASP A 252 -1.86 -14.86 9.93
CA ASP A 252 -2.27 -15.46 11.20
C ASP A 252 -1.35 -15.07 12.36
N LYS A 253 -0.01 -15.17 12.18
CA LYS A 253 0.94 -14.79 13.22
C LYS A 253 1.01 -13.26 13.45
N VAL A 254 0.74 -12.48 12.41
CA VAL A 254 0.61 -11.01 12.55
C VAL A 254 -0.64 -10.68 13.36
N ARG A 255 -1.75 -11.41 13.17
CA ARG A 255 -2.98 -11.22 13.94
C ARG A 255 -2.80 -11.60 15.41
N GLU A 256 -2.11 -12.75 15.72
CA GLU A 256 -1.73 -13.12 17.09
C GLU A 256 -0.91 -12.00 17.75
N TYR A 257 0.08 -11.48 17.04
CA TYR A 257 0.92 -10.38 17.51
C TYR A 257 0.11 -9.10 17.78
N LEU A 258 -0.69 -8.66 16.82
CA LEU A 258 -1.54 -7.49 16.97
C LEU A 258 -2.64 -7.68 18.02
N THR A 259 -3.08 -8.92 18.28
CA THR A 259 -4.01 -9.19 19.40
C THR A 259 -3.35 -8.88 20.74
N GLU A 260 -2.07 -9.20 20.89
CA GLU A 260 -1.37 -9.13 22.17
C GLU A 260 -0.89 -7.73 22.54
N ILE A 261 -0.29 -6.98 21.62
CA ILE A 261 0.28 -5.67 21.94
C ILE A 261 -0.75 -4.71 22.56
N ASP A 262 -0.28 -3.76 23.39
CA ASP A 262 -1.15 -2.76 24.01
C ASP A 262 -1.31 -1.51 23.14
N VAL A 263 -0.21 -1.01 22.58
CA VAL A 263 -0.17 0.18 21.68
C VAL A 263 0.59 -0.22 20.41
N TYR A 264 0.09 0.20 19.27
CA TYR A 264 0.81 0.05 18.00
C TYR A 264 1.55 1.33 17.65
N ALA A 265 2.82 1.24 17.26
CA ALA A 265 3.60 2.37 16.80
C ALA A 265 4.13 2.15 15.37
N LEU A 266 3.89 3.11 14.48
CA LEU A 266 4.47 3.16 13.13
C LEU A 266 5.45 4.32 13.04
N ILE A 267 6.72 4.07 13.35
CA ILE A 267 7.79 5.07 13.39
C ILE A 267 8.59 5.00 12.10
N THR A 268 8.20 5.81 11.13
CA THR A 268 8.70 5.74 9.76
C THR A 268 8.97 7.13 9.18
N GLY A 269 10.04 7.30 8.40
CA GLY A 269 10.35 8.55 7.69
C GLY A 269 9.63 8.72 6.36
N MET A 270 8.82 7.73 5.95
CA MET A 270 7.97 7.77 4.76
C MET A 270 7.04 6.56 4.73
N ASP A 271 5.77 6.79 4.58
CA ASP A 271 4.78 5.78 4.16
C ASP A 271 3.64 6.44 3.37
N LEU A 272 2.89 5.67 2.59
CA LEU A 272 1.85 6.24 1.72
C LEU A 272 0.45 5.76 2.10
N ALA A 273 0.27 4.46 2.30
CA ALA A 273 -0.98 3.88 2.76
C ALA A 273 -0.68 2.60 3.55
N PRO A 274 -0.03 2.71 4.73
CA PRO A 274 0.50 1.56 5.45
C PRO A 274 -0.60 0.58 5.84
N LEU A 275 -0.50 -0.64 5.34
CA LEU A 275 -1.44 -1.71 5.68
C LEU A 275 -1.36 -2.04 7.17
N SER A 276 -0.16 -2.10 7.74
CA SER A 276 0.04 -2.44 9.16
C SER A 276 -0.64 -1.45 10.12
N LEU A 277 -0.71 -0.15 9.76
CA LEU A 277 -1.45 0.84 10.54
C LEU A 277 -2.97 0.61 10.48
N LYS A 278 -3.49 0.24 9.31
CA LYS A 278 -4.92 -0.12 9.14
C LYS A 278 -5.25 -1.43 9.88
N GLU A 279 -4.37 -2.42 9.77
CA GLU A 279 -4.50 -3.71 10.44
C GLU A 279 -4.50 -3.58 11.97
N ALA A 280 -3.61 -2.75 12.52
CA ALA A 280 -3.57 -2.47 13.96
C ALA A 280 -4.87 -1.79 14.45
N GLN A 281 -5.39 -0.83 13.69
CA GLN A 281 -6.67 -0.18 14.02
C GLN A 281 -7.85 -1.16 13.91
N LEU A 282 -7.87 -2.06 12.93
CA LEU A 282 -8.88 -3.13 12.85
C LEU A 282 -8.81 -4.11 14.03
N MET A 283 -7.63 -4.27 14.63
CA MET A 283 -7.45 -5.02 15.89
C MET A 283 -7.76 -4.19 17.15
N GLU A 284 -8.36 -3.02 16.97
CA GLU A 284 -8.72 -2.07 18.05
C GLU A 284 -7.52 -1.66 18.90
N LYS A 285 -6.34 -1.49 18.28
CA LYS A 285 -5.18 -0.96 18.99
C LYS A 285 -5.15 0.56 18.86
N PRO A 286 -4.92 1.29 19.96
CA PRO A 286 -4.56 2.70 19.87
C PRO A 286 -3.24 2.82 19.12
N VAL A 287 -3.13 3.80 18.22
CA VAL A 287 -1.99 3.90 17.33
C VAL A 287 -1.21 5.19 17.54
N VAL A 288 0.11 5.11 17.40
CA VAL A 288 0.98 6.28 17.27
C VAL A 288 1.73 6.16 15.95
N ALA A 289 1.66 7.19 15.10
CA ALA A 289 2.34 7.16 13.81
C ALA A 289 3.04 8.48 13.51
N THR A 290 4.19 8.41 12.83
CA THR A 290 4.86 9.61 12.34
C THR A 290 3.99 10.36 11.33
N ASN A 291 3.92 11.68 11.47
CA ASN A 291 3.16 12.58 10.59
C ASN A 291 3.89 12.79 9.25
N VAL A 292 3.96 11.74 8.44
CA VAL A 292 4.66 11.76 7.15
C VAL A 292 3.84 11.10 6.05
N GLY A 293 4.01 11.56 4.82
CA GLY A 293 3.40 10.96 3.65
C GLY A 293 1.87 10.84 3.75
N GLY A 294 1.36 9.62 3.64
CA GLY A 294 -0.09 9.33 3.74
C GLY A 294 -0.57 8.87 5.11
N ASN A 295 0.31 8.78 6.12
CA ASN A 295 -0.09 8.36 7.48
C ASN A 295 -1.23 9.20 8.05
N PRO A 296 -1.24 10.56 7.92
CA PRO A 296 -2.33 11.40 8.42
C PRO A 296 -3.69 11.11 7.80
N GLU A 297 -3.73 10.48 6.64
CA GLU A 297 -4.98 10.10 5.97
C GLU A 297 -5.56 8.78 6.49
N MET A 298 -4.71 7.95 7.15
CA MET A 298 -5.07 6.63 7.63
C MET A 298 -5.53 6.60 9.08
N MET A 299 -5.62 7.76 9.74
CA MET A 299 -6.05 7.89 11.13
C MET A 299 -6.64 9.28 11.40
N VAL A 300 -7.25 9.45 12.56
CA VAL A 300 -7.74 10.75 13.05
C VAL A 300 -6.99 11.09 14.33
N ASP A 301 -6.11 12.10 14.23
CA ASP A 301 -5.28 12.54 15.35
C ASP A 301 -6.12 12.89 16.58
N GLY A 302 -5.70 12.41 17.77
CA GLY A 302 -6.39 12.54 19.04
C GLY A 302 -7.65 11.70 19.21
N LYS A 303 -8.12 10.98 18.16
CA LYS A 303 -9.35 10.17 18.20
C LYS A 303 -9.13 8.68 17.95
N THR A 304 -8.25 8.33 17.05
CA THR A 304 -7.88 6.92 16.78
C THR A 304 -6.49 6.60 17.32
N GLY A 305 -5.80 7.58 17.84
CA GLY A 305 -4.41 7.57 18.31
C GLY A 305 -3.78 8.93 18.07
N PHE A 306 -2.46 8.97 17.96
CA PHE A 306 -1.72 10.23 17.84
C PHE A 306 -0.76 10.23 16.66
N LEU A 307 -0.67 11.39 15.98
CA LEU A 307 0.41 11.70 15.06
C LEU A 307 1.55 12.36 15.83
N VAL A 308 2.78 12.01 15.47
CA VAL A 308 4.01 12.58 16.04
C VAL A 308 4.92 13.11 14.94
N GLU A 309 5.67 14.18 15.21
CA GLU A 309 6.58 14.74 14.24
C GLU A 309 7.80 13.84 13.98
N GLU A 310 8.27 13.78 12.72
CA GLU A 310 9.47 13.04 12.32
C GLU A 310 10.68 13.49 13.15
N GLY A 311 11.41 12.54 13.74
CA GLY A 311 12.61 12.79 14.54
C GLY A 311 12.34 13.32 15.96
N ASN A 312 11.08 13.51 16.35
CA ASN A 312 10.73 14.11 17.64
C ASN A 312 10.49 13.02 18.72
N ALA A 313 11.57 12.63 19.41
CA ALA A 313 11.50 11.64 20.49
C ALA A 313 10.69 12.11 21.70
N ASP A 314 10.65 13.42 21.97
CA ASP A 314 9.91 13.98 23.11
C ASP A 314 8.40 13.90 22.85
N ASP A 315 7.95 14.24 21.65
CA ASP A 315 6.55 14.11 21.25
C ASP A 315 6.11 12.63 21.27
N LEU A 316 6.93 11.74 20.70
CA LEU A 316 6.65 10.29 20.72
C LEU A 316 6.55 9.75 22.15
N PHE A 317 7.46 10.15 23.04
CA PHE A 317 7.42 9.77 24.44
C PHE A 317 6.13 10.28 25.13
N GLU A 318 5.76 11.54 24.91
CA GLU A 318 4.55 12.15 25.48
C GLU A 318 3.29 11.38 25.03
N LYS A 319 3.14 11.11 23.74
CA LYS A 319 1.94 10.43 23.22
C LYS A 319 1.84 8.98 23.69
N LEU A 320 2.96 8.25 23.77
CA LEU A 320 2.96 6.92 24.36
C LEU A 320 2.59 6.96 25.85
N THR A 321 3.15 7.91 26.60
CA THR A 321 2.82 8.09 28.04
C THR A 321 1.33 8.33 28.23
N ILE A 322 0.72 9.23 27.46
CA ILE A 322 -0.73 9.50 27.51
C ILE A 322 -1.54 8.22 27.31
N LEU A 323 -1.18 7.38 26.34
CA LEU A 323 -1.91 6.14 26.05
C LEU A 323 -1.75 5.09 27.17
N PHE A 324 -0.59 4.99 27.81
CA PHE A 324 -0.39 4.04 28.90
C PHE A 324 -1.02 4.52 30.22
N GLU A 325 -1.01 5.81 30.50
CA GLU A 325 -1.58 6.38 31.72
C GLU A 325 -3.12 6.50 31.65
N ASN A 326 -3.69 6.66 30.45
CA ASN A 326 -5.13 6.77 30.24
C ASN A 326 -5.73 5.58 29.50
N LYS A 327 -6.00 4.52 30.23
CA LYS A 327 -6.55 3.28 29.69
C LYS A 327 -7.92 3.46 29.01
N GLU A 328 -8.77 4.35 29.51
CA GLU A 328 -10.08 4.63 28.92
C GLU A 328 -9.93 5.24 27.52
N MET A 329 -9.07 6.28 27.40
CA MET A 329 -8.74 6.89 26.10
C MET A 329 -8.13 5.87 25.13
N SER A 330 -7.23 4.99 25.60
CA SER A 330 -6.61 3.97 24.76
C SER A 330 -7.65 3.00 24.17
N VAL A 331 -8.59 2.55 24.98
CA VAL A 331 -9.69 1.67 24.52
C VAL A 331 -10.60 2.42 23.55
N GLU A 332 -10.94 3.67 23.82
CA GLU A 332 -11.77 4.50 22.95
C GLU A 332 -11.07 4.74 21.62
N ASN A 333 -9.78 5.11 21.63
CA ASN A 333 -9.00 5.32 20.42
C ASN A 333 -8.92 4.05 19.56
N GLY A 334 -8.71 2.89 20.16
CA GLY A 334 -8.72 1.61 19.47
C GLY A 334 -10.06 1.30 18.79
N SER A 335 -11.16 1.48 19.51
CA SER A 335 -12.53 1.29 19.00
C SER A 335 -12.85 2.26 17.85
N ASN A 336 -12.51 3.55 18.02
CA ASN A 336 -12.65 4.56 16.99
C ASN A 336 -11.81 4.25 15.76
N GLY A 337 -10.58 3.73 15.97
CA GLY A 337 -9.68 3.32 14.90
C GLY A 337 -10.30 2.23 14.03
N ARG A 338 -10.84 1.18 14.63
CA ARG A 338 -11.54 0.11 13.92
C ARG A 338 -12.69 0.65 13.09
N LYS A 339 -13.57 1.42 13.69
CA LYS A 339 -14.71 2.03 13.00
C LYS A 339 -14.27 2.90 11.83
N PHE A 340 -13.24 3.72 12.03
CA PHE A 340 -12.69 4.59 10.99
C PHE A 340 -12.18 3.78 9.78
N ILE A 341 -11.46 2.67 10.00
CA ILE A 341 -10.96 1.84 8.91
C ILE A 341 -12.09 1.08 8.21
N GLU A 342 -13.04 0.51 8.94
CA GLU A 342 -14.21 -0.18 8.37
C GLU A 342 -15.04 0.76 7.47
N GLU A 343 -15.25 2.01 7.88
CA GLU A 343 -16.03 3.00 7.14
C GLU A 343 -15.29 3.55 5.90
N ASN A 344 -13.97 3.78 6.01
CA ASN A 344 -13.21 4.54 5.00
C ASN A 344 -12.26 3.69 4.17
N PHE A 345 -11.79 2.55 4.68
CA PHE A 345 -10.73 1.74 4.07
C PHE A 345 -11.07 0.25 3.97
N SER A 346 -12.31 -0.17 4.20
CA SER A 346 -12.72 -1.54 3.87
C SER A 346 -12.69 -1.79 2.36
N MET A 347 -12.72 -3.06 1.92
CA MET A 347 -12.83 -3.39 0.49
C MET A 347 -14.11 -2.81 -0.12
N ASP A 348 -15.21 -2.74 0.64
CA ASP A 348 -16.46 -2.14 0.20
C ASP A 348 -16.33 -0.60 0.04
N ALA A 349 -15.62 0.07 0.94
CA ALA A 349 -15.29 1.50 0.81
C ALA A 349 -14.43 1.77 -0.44
N SER A 350 -13.42 0.93 -0.67
CA SER A 350 -12.59 0.97 -1.88
C SER A 350 -13.42 0.81 -3.16
N ALA A 351 -14.32 -0.18 -3.18
CA ALA A 351 -15.23 -0.40 -4.32
C ALA A 351 -16.15 0.80 -4.57
N LYS A 352 -16.76 1.37 -3.52
CA LYS A 352 -17.61 2.59 -3.63
C LYS A 352 -16.83 3.78 -4.15
N ASN A 353 -15.58 3.99 -3.68
CA ASN A 353 -14.70 5.04 -4.18
C ASN A 353 -14.45 4.88 -5.70
N PHE A 354 -14.11 3.67 -6.15
CA PHE A 354 -13.83 3.42 -7.56
C PHE A 354 -15.09 3.53 -8.42
N ILE A 355 -16.27 3.15 -7.91
CA ILE A 355 -17.56 3.35 -8.59
C ILE A 355 -17.82 4.83 -8.83
N ARG A 356 -17.58 5.69 -7.85
CA ARG A 356 -17.67 7.15 -8.01
C ARG A 356 -16.76 7.64 -9.15
N ILE A 357 -15.53 7.12 -9.21
CA ILE A 357 -14.59 7.43 -10.29
C ILE A 357 -15.14 6.95 -11.65
N LEU A 358 -15.65 5.72 -11.74
CA LEU A 358 -16.26 5.20 -12.95
C LEU A 358 -17.48 6.04 -13.38
N ASP A 359 -18.29 6.48 -12.45
CA ASP A 359 -19.45 7.34 -12.73
C ASP A 359 -19.05 8.69 -13.34
N THR A 360 -17.90 9.22 -12.93
CA THR A 360 -17.37 10.48 -13.45
C THR A 360 -16.84 10.34 -14.88
N TYR A 361 -16.10 9.26 -15.16
CA TYR A 361 -15.30 9.17 -16.39
C TYR A 361 -15.86 8.18 -17.42
N VAL A 362 -16.64 7.17 -17.04
CA VAL A 362 -17.11 6.08 -17.92
C VAL A 362 -18.58 6.26 -18.32
N LYS A 363 -19.47 6.60 -17.40
CA LYS A 363 -20.90 6.77 -17.70
C LYS A 363 -21.22 7.82 -18.77
N PRO A 364 -20.51 8.94 -18.89
CA PRO A 364 -20.71 9.88 -20.00
C PRO A 364 -20.47 9.26 -21.38
N PHE A 365 -19.60 8.25 -21.47
CA PHE A 365 -19.34 7.51 -22.72
C PHE A 365 -20.42 6.48 -23.03
N ILE A 366 -21.05 5.87 -22.01
CA ILE A 366 -22.09 4.85 -22.18
C ILE A 366 -23.42 5.50 -22.66
N LYS A 367 -23.70 6.76 -22.30
CA LYS A 367 -24.88 7.50 -22.75
C LYS A 367 -24.80 8.00 -24.20
N LYS A 368 -23.64 7.89 -24.87
CA LYS A 368 -23.45 8.36 -26.26
C LYS A 368 -23.62 7.26 -27.32
N TYR A 369 -23.91 6.06 -26.93
CA TYR A 369 -24.22 4.90 -27.79
C TYR A 369 -25.49 4.18 -27.29
#